data_7ea409e611c0f6a5655bac67f2e0cee2
#
_entry.id   7ea409e611c0f6a5655bac67f2e0cee2
#
_cell.length_a   1.000
_cell.length_b   1.000
_cell.length_c   1.000
_cell.angle_alpha   90.00
_cell.angle_beta   90.00
_cell.angle_gamma   90.00
#
_symmetry.space_group_name_H-M   'P 1'
#
loop_
_entity.id
_entity.type
_entity.pdbx_description
1 polymer ?
#
loop_
_entity_poly.entity_id
_entity_poly.type
_entity_poly.pdbx_seq_one_letter_code
_entity_poly.pdbx_strand_id
1 'polypeptide(L)'
;MFALFSNMFNNVGMSKSEDTRRKITEIALASFRERGYDQTTIRLIASEAGISVGNAYYYFPTKNHLVQELYLRVQTAHLDLFEKRVTSSTDIAGRLEVALLAGLDAIADYHDSAPGFLSAAIFPSSAVSPFGAEAAGPRELSRQVFRDVVEGSTNTIPGDIRRRLPEILWLAYMGLALYWVYDNSPGQKKTRRLATRASKLFGTLIPLTRLPFVRGPIDEALDIVDEARA
;
A
#
# COMPACT_ATOMS: atom_id res chain seq x y z
N MET A 1 2.46 -2.56 -39.67
CA MET A 1 1.33 -1.64 -39.55
C MET A 1 0.87 -1.39 -38.10
N PHE A 2 1.62 -1.88 -37.08
CA PHE A 2 1.31 -1.70 -35.64
C PHE A 2 2.21 -0.66 -34.91
N ALA A 3 3.23 -0.15 -35.56
CA ALA A 3 4.19 0.79 -34.93
C ALA A 3 3.77 2.28 -35.05
N LEU A 4 2.74 2.61 -35.81
CA LEU A 4 2.27 4.00 -36.02
C LEU A 4 1.17 4.43 -35.07
N PHE A 5 0.54 3.51 -34.34
CA PHE A 5 -0.51 3.83 -33.36
C PHE A 5 0.01 4.13 -31.93
N SER A 6 1.24 3.72 -31.61
CA SER A 6 1.81 3.94 -30.27
C SER A 6 2.28 5.39 -30.01
N ASN A 7 2.49 6.18 -31.06
CA ASN A 7 2.99 7.56 -30.92
C ASN A 7 1.90 8.65 -30.93
N MET A 8 0.62 8.27 -31.06
CA MET A 8 -0.48 9.25 -31.14
C MET A 8 -1.13 9.58 -29.80
N PHE A 9 -0.83 8.80 -28.74
CA PHE A 9 -1.39 9.04 -27.39
C PHE A 9 -0.45 9.75 -26.41
N ASN A 10 0.80 10.06 -26.82
CA ASN A 10 1.77 10.72 -25.96
C ASN A 10 1.83 12.26 -26.09
N ASN A 11 0.87 12.88 -26.77
CA ASN A 11 0.88 14.35 -26.94
C ASN A 11 -0.51 14.97 -26.74
N VAL A 12 -1.27 14.48 -25.76
CA VAL A 12 -2.34 15.29 -25.18
C VAL A 12 -1.64 16.26 -24.21
N GLY A 13 -1.43 17.48 -24.64
CA GLY A 13 -0.80 18.53 -23.82
C GLY A 13 -1.54 18.63 -22.49
N MET A 14 -0.88 18.22 -21.41
CA MET A 14 -1.40 18.38 -20.05
C MET A 14 -1.73 19.85 -19.83
N SER A 15 -2.85 20.12 -19.19
CA SER A 15 -3.21 21.51 -18.87
C SER A 15 -2.16 22.11 -17.93
N LYS A 16 -1.93 23.43 -18.04
CA LYS A 16 -1.03 24.14 -17.11
C LYS A 16 -1.39 23.90 -15.64
N SER A 17 -2.65 23.61 -15.37
CA SER A 17 -3.17 23.27 -14.05
C SER A 17 -2.68 21.90 -13.59
N GLU A 18 -2.71 20.89 -14.46
CA GLU A 18 -2.23 19.53 -14.18
C GLU A 18 -0.71 19.50 -13.96
N ASP A 19 0.04 20.28 -14.75
CA ASP A 19 1.49 20.41 -14.56
C ASP A 19 1.83 21.05 -13.21
N THR A 20 1.08 22.07 -12.80
CA THR A 20 1.27 22.71 -11.49
C THR A 20 0.93 21.77 -10.35
N ARG A 21 -0.20 21.04 -10.43
CA ARG A 21 -0.58 20.03 -9.44
C ARG A 21 0.50 18.97 -9.31
N ARG A 22 0.97 18.41 -10.42
CA ARG A 22 2.04 17.42 -10.44
C ARG A 22 3.33 17.95 -9.79
N LYS A 23 3.76 19.17 -10.13
CA LYS A 23 4.93 19.81 -9.52
C LYS A 23 4.80 19.92 -8.00
N ILE A 24 3.66 20.40 -7.50
CA ILE A 24 3.39 20.49 -6.06
C ILE A 24 3.48 19.09 -5.41
N THR A 25 2.86 18.08 -6.03
CA THR A 25 2.88 16.70 -5.54
C THR A 25 4.32 16.16 -5.44
N GLU A 26 5.14 16.30 -6.50
CA GLU A 26 6.52 15.80 -6.50
C GLU A 26 7.38 16.46 -5.41
N ILE A 27 7.24 17.78 -5.23
CA ILE A 27 7.93 18.52 -4.16
C ILE A 27 7.45 18.05 -2.78
N ALA A 28 6.15 17.86 -2.61
CA ALA A 28 5.61 17.37 -1.34
C ALA A 28 6.13 15.98 -0.99
N LEU A 29 6.16 15.06 -1.96
CA LEU A 29 6.67 13.69 -1.77
C LEU A 29 8.17 13.70 -1.43
N ALA A 30 8.97 14.54 -2.11
CA ALA A 30 10.37 14.72 -1.78
C ALA A 30 10.54 15.29 -0.36
N SER A 31 9.77 16.32 0.01
CA SER A 31 9.82 16.92 1.35
C SER A 31 9.39 15.91 2.45
N PHE A 32 8.38 15.08 2.21
CA PHE A 32 8.00 14.03 3.14
C PHE A 32 9.11 13.01 3.35
N ARG A 33 9.80 12.62 2.30
CA ARG A 33 10.92 11.66 2.37
C ARG A 33 12.12 12.24 3.11
N GLU A 34 12.48 13.51 2.83
CA GLU A 34 13.68 14.15 3.35
C GLU A 34 13.51 14.71 4.77
N ARG A 35 12.33 15.25 5.09
CA ARG A 35 12.07 16.02 6.33
C ARG A 35 10.99 15.41 7.21
N GLY A 36 10.27 14.42 6.69
CA GLY A 36 9.16 13.77 7.39
C GLY A 36 7.86 14.58 7.38
N TYR A 37 6.85 14.01 8.05
CA TYR A 37 5.52 14.58 8.09
C TYR A 37 5.50 15.96 8.75
N ASP A 38 6.07 16.12 9.95
CA ASP A 38 5.91 17.33 10.77
C ASP A 38 6.54 18.55 10.13
N GLN A 39 7.72 18.43 9.55
CA GLN A 39 8.48 19.52 8.95
C GLN A 39 7.97 19.91 7.54
N THR A 40 7.16 19.08 6.91
CA THR A 40 6.55 19.37 5.61
C THR A 40 5.31 20.24 5.80
N THR A 41 5.30 21.43 5.18
CA THR A 41 4.17 22.36 5.24
C THR A 41 3.79 22.86 3.85
N ILE A 42 2.51 23.22 3.65
CA ILE A 42 2.03 23.81 2.38
C ILE A 42 2.83 25.08 2.00
N ARG A 43 3.23 25.89 2.99
CA ARG A 43 4.04 27.09 2.76
C ARG A 43 5.44 26.75 2.22
N LEU A 44 6.08 25.75 2.81
CA LEU A 44 7.39 25.28 2.35
C LEU A 44 7.29 24.77 0.91
N ILE A 45 6.31 23.92 0.63
CA ILE A 45 6.07 23.36 -0.70
C ILE A 45 5.79 24.46 -1.73
N ALA A 46 4.98 25.48 -1.40
CA ALA A 46 4.69 26.61 -2.26
C ALA A 46 5.98 27.38 -2.61
N SER A 47 6.83 27.62 -1.60
CA SER A 47 8.13 28.30 -1.78
C SER A 47 9.04 27.49 -2.72
N GLU A 48 9.19 26.20 -2.50
CA GLU A 48 10.02 25.32 -3.35
C GLU A 48 9.44 25.15 -4.77
N ALA A 49 8.12 25.18 -4.90
CA ALA A 49 7.46 25.16 -6.21
C ALA A 49 7.53 26.50 -6.96
N GLY A 50 7.94 27.59 -6.31
CA GLY A 50 7.96 28.92 -6.89
C GLY A 50 6.57 29.48 -7.20
N ILE A 51 5.57 29.15 -6.35
CA ILE A 51 4.18 29.61 -6.50
C ILE A 51 3.72 30.34 -5.23
N SER A 52 2.63 31.10 -5.33
CA SER A 52 2.03 31.70 -4.15
C SER A 52 1.42 30.65 -3.23
N VAL A 53 1.43 30.92 -1.92
CA VAL A 53 0.81 30.05 -0.92
C VAL A 53 -0.69 29.85 -1.20
N GLY A 54 -1.38 30.90 -1.65
CA GLY A 54 -2.80 30.81 -2.05
C GLY A 54 -3.01 29.86 -3.23
N ASN A 55 -2.09 29.85 -4.20
CA ASN A 55 -2.15 28.91 -5.31
C ASN A 55 -1.91 27.46 -4.86
N ALA A 56 -0.98 27.23 -3.92
CA ALA A 56 -0.79 25.89 -3.36
C ALA A 56 -2.04 25.39 -2.61
N TYR A 57 -2.70 26.24 -1.83
CA TYR A 57 -3.97 25.89 -1.15
C TYR A 57 -5.13 25.67 -2.12
N TYR A 58 -5.13 26.27 -3.30
CA TYR A 58 -6.11 25.99 -4.34
C TYR A 58 -6.05 24.51 -4.80
N TYR A 59 -4.82 23.97 -4.97
CA TYR A 59 -4.63 22.58 -5.37
C TYR A 59 -4.76 21.59 -4.21
N PHE A 60 -4.26 21.96 -3.05
CA PHE A 60 -4.20 21.12 -1.85
C PHE A 60 -4.65 21.90 -0.61
N PRO A 61 -5.94 21.91 -0.32
CA PRO A 61 -6.50 22.70 0.79
C PRO A 61 -5.89 22.40 2.15
N THR A 62 -5.37 21.19 2.35
CA THR A 62 -4.69 20.80 3.59
C THR A 62 -3.48 19.89 3.30
N LYS A 63 -2.59 19.76 4.28
CA LYS A 63 -1.48 18.79 4.24
C LYS A 63 -1.97 17.35 4.09
N ASN A 64 -3.15 17.03 4.60
CA ASN A 64 -3.74 15.69 4.51
C ASN A 64 -3.98 15.27 3.06
N HIS A 65 -4.37 16.18 2.17
CA HIS A 65 -4.51 15.88 0.74
C HIS A 65 -3.17 15.47 0.10
N LEU A 66 -2.06 16.04 0.56
CA LEU A 66 -0.72 15.64 0.10
C LEU A 66 -0.32 14.26 0.63
N VAL A 67 -0.77 13.90 1.85
CA VAL A 67 -0.58 12.55 2.38
C VAL A 67 -1.40 11.53 1.58
N GLN A 68 -2.60 11.87 1.14
CA GLN A 68 -3.38 11.00 0.24
C GLN A 68 -2.67 10.78 -1.11
N GLU A 69 -2.01 11.79 -1.67
CA GLU A 69 -1.16 11.63 -2.87
C GLU A 69 0.02 10.67 -2.60
N LEU A 70 0.65 10.77 -1.41
CA LEU A 70 1.68 9.81 -0.99
C LEU A 70 1.13 8.39 -0.94
N TYR A 71 -0.01 8.18 -0.29
CA TYR A 71 -0.62 6.87 -0.19
C TYR A 71 -0.96 6.31 -1.58
N LEU A 72 -1.54 7.13 -2.45
CA LEU A 72 -1.84 6.74 -3.82
C LEU A 72 -0.57 6.32 -4.57
N ARG A 73 0.49 7.12 -4.49
CA ARG A 73 1.79 6.83 -5.12
C ARG A 73 2.38 5.51 -4.63
N VAL A 74 2.38 5.30 -3.32
CA VAL A 74 2.92 4.08 -2.69
C VAL A 74 2.10 2.86 -3.11
N GLN A 75 0.76 2.93 -3.07
CA GLN A 75 -0.07 1.78 -3.43
C GLN A 75 -0.03 1.48 -4.94
N THR A 76 0.08 2.49 -5.80
CA THR A 76 0.33 2.27 -7.22
C THR A 76 1.66 1.58 -7.46
N ALA A 77 2.73 2.04 -6.81
CA ALA A 77 4.04 1.38 -6.89
C ALA A 77 4.02 -0.05 -6.36
N HIS A 78 3.28 -0.32 -5.28
CA HIS A 78 3.09 -1.66 -4.73
C HIS A 78 2.44 -2.60 -5.76
N LEU A 79 1.33 -2.18 -6.37
CA LEU A 79 0.64 -2.95 -7.40
C LEU A 79 1.54 -3.21 -8.61
N ASP A 80 2.19 -2.17 -9.15
CA ASP A 80 3.10 -2.28 -10.29
C ASP A 80 4.28 -3.25 -10.02
N LEU A 81 4.88 -3.18 -8.82
CA LEU A 81 5.97 -4.07 -8.42
C LEU A 81 5.49 -5.52 -8.27
N PHE A 82 4.30 -5.71 -7.70
CA PHE A 82 3.68 -7.02 -7.58
C PHE A 82 3.43 -7.64 -8.95
N GLU A 83 2.73 -6.94 -9.85
CA GLU A 83 2.41 -7.42 -11.20
C GLU A 83 3.66 -7.81 -11.99
N LYS A 84 4.72 -6.99 -11.93
CA LYS A 84 5.98 -7.27 -12.62
C LYS A 84 6.70 -8.51 -12.09
N ARG A 85 6.57 -8.84 -10.81
CA ARG A 85 7.33 -9.89 -10.14
C ARG A 85 6.58 -11.20 -9.98
N VAL A 86 5.25 -11.16 -9.98
CA VAL A 86 4.42 -12.33 -9.66
C VAL A 86 4.36 -13.38 -10.79
N THR A 87 4.82 -13.06 -11.98
CA THR A 87 4.67 -13.87 -13.21
C THR A 87 5.20 -15.30 -13.11
N SER A 88 6.21 -15.55 -12.25
CA SER A 88 6.78 -16.88 -12.02
C SER A 88 6.19 -17.64 -10.84
N SER A 89 5.35 -17.01 -10.03
CA SER A 89 4.79 -17.60 -8.80
C SER A 89 3.36 -18.04 -9.04
N THR A 90 3.09 -19.34 -8.88
CA THR A 90 1.76 -19.94 -9.11
C THR A 90 1.06 -20.37 -7.82
N ASP A 91 1.81 -20.72 -6.78
CA ASP A 91 1.23 -21.07 -5.47
C ASP A 91 1.05 -19.82 -4.58
N ILE A 92 0.18 -19.96 -3.58
CA ILE A 92 -0.19 -18.84 -2.72
C ILE A 92 0.97 -18.33 -1.86
N ALA A 93 1.91 -19.21 -1.46
CA ALA A 93 3.06 -18.81 -0.65
C ALA A 93 3.99 -17.91 -1.44
N GLY A 94 4.36 -18.29 -2.67
CA GLY A 94 5.21 -17.49 -3.54
C GLY A 94 4.56 -16.18 -3.94
N ARG A 95 3.25 -16.19 -4.27
CA ARG A 95 2.50 -14.97 -4.61
C ARG A 95 2.41 -14.01 -3.43
N LEU A 96 2.15 -14.53 -2.22
CA LEU A 96 2.11 -13.74 -1.00
C LEU A 96 3.50 -13.15 -0.67
N GLU A 97 4.57 -13.94 -0.80
CA GLU A 97 5.94 -13.45 -0.59
C GLU A 97 6.24 -12.27 -1.51
N VAL A 98 5.91 -12.40 -2.81
CA VAL A 98 6.08 -11.32 -3.79
C VAL A 98 5.28 -10.08 -3.39
N ALA A 99 4.02 -10.24 -2.99
CA ALA A 99 3.17 -9.12 -2.58
C ALA A 99 3.73 -8.38 -1.36
N LEU A 100 4.12 -9.12 -0.31
CA LEU A 100 4.67 -8.53 0.91
C LEU A 100 6.00 -7.81 0.65
N LEU A 101 6.91 -8.42 -0.12
CA LEU A 101 8.19 -7.79 -0.46
C LEU A 101 8.04 -6.59 -1.39
N ALA A 102 7.13 -6.64 -2.37
CA ALA A 102 6.80 -5.51 -3.23
C ALA A 102 6.25 -4.33 -2.43
N GLY A 103 5.38 -4.59 -1.45
CA GLY A 103 4.87 -3.56 -0.55
C GLY A 103 5.96 -2.92 0.30
N LEU A 104 6.89 -3.72 0.85
CA LEU A 104 8.04 -3.20 1.60
C LEU A 104 8.98 -2.36 0.71
N ASP A 105 9.18 -2.76 -0.55
CA ASP A 105 9.98 -1.99 -1.50
C ASP A 105 9.31 -0.65 -1.86
N ALA A 106 7.98 -0.63 -2.01
CA ALA A 106 7.23 0.58 -2.32
C ALA A 106 7.31 1.65 -1.23
N ILE A 107 7.50 1.26 0.04
CA ILE A 107 7.63 2.18 1.17
C ILE A 107 9.08 2.43 1.60
N ALA A 108 10.06 1.73 1.03
CA ALA A 108 11.44 1.69 1.54
C ALA A 108 12.08 3.08 1.71
N ASP A 109 11.87 3.98 0.75
CA ASP A 109 12.43 5.34 0.75
C ASP A 109 11.88 6.25 1.87
N TYR A 110 10.79 5.82 2.54
CA TYR A 110 10.13 6.60 3.59
C TYR A 110 10.43 6.09 5.00
N HIS A 111 11.34 5.12 5.17
CA HIS A 111 11.59 4.48 6.47
C HIS A 111 11.96 5.48 7.56
N ASP A 112 12.88 6.40 7.29
CA ASP A 112 13.34 7.38 8.28
C ASP A 112 12.25 8.38 8.69
N SER A 113 11.28 8.63 7.82
CA SER A 113 10.14 9.53 8.07
C SER A 113 8.87 8.79 8.56
N ALA A 114 8.85 7.45 8.50
CA ALA A 114 7.69 6.63 8.84
C ALA A 114 7.16 6.81 10.27
N PRO A 115 7.99 7.02 11.32
CA PRO A 115 7.48 7.28 12.67
C PRO A 115 6.58 8.51 12.77
N GLY A 116 6.90 9.59 12.04
CA GLY A 116 6.06 10.79 11.99
C GLY A 116 4.72 10.55 11.32
N PHE A 117 4.69 9.79 10.22
CA PHE A 117 3.43 9.37 9.59
C PHE A 117 2.61 8.46 10.48
N LEU A 118 3.24 7.49 11.15
CA LEU A 118 2.53 6.61 12.08
C LEU A 118 1.92 7.41 13.23
N SER A 119 2.66 8.33 13.82
CA SER A 119 2.17 9.21 14.89
C SER A 119 0.97 10.03 14.44
N ALA A 120 1.01 10.58 13.22
CA ALA A 120 -0.12 11.34 12.66
C ALA A 120 -1.33 10.48 12.33
N ALA A 121 -1.14 9.21 11.96
CA ALA A 121 -2.18 8.32 11.44
C ALA A 121 -2.87 7.44 12.52
N ILE A 122 -2.25 7.27 13.70
CA ILE A 122 -2.66 6.27 14.69
C ILE A 122 -4.04 6.52 15.33
N PHE A 123 -4.46 7.77 15.39
CA PHE A 123 -5.75 8.11 15.99
C PHE A 123 -6.90 7.81 15.01
N PRO A 124 -8.01 7.20 15.48
CA PRO A 124 -9.16 6.87 14.62
C PRO A 124 -9.77 8.09 13.91
N SER A 125 -9.73 9.27 14.56
CA SER A 125 -10.23 10.54 14.02
C SER A 125 -9.25 11.23 13.06
N SER A 126 -8.09 10.65 12.82
CA SER A 126 -7.10 11.27 11.94
C SER A 126 -7.51 11.19 10.47
N ALA A 127 -7.54 12.34 9.80
CA ALA A 127 -7.79 12.39 8.36
C ALA A 127 -6.67 11.77 7.49
N VAL A 128 -5.54 11.39 8.11
CA VAL A 128 -4.47 10.64 7.43
C VAL A 128 -4.41 9.17 7.84
N SER A 129 -5.44 8.69 8.59
CA SER A 129 -5.53 7.27 8.93
C SER A 129 -5.69 6.42 7.67
N PRO A 130 -4.92 5.32 7.50
CA PRO A 130 -5.09 4.40 6.37
C PRO A 130 -6.46 3.68 6.42
N PHE A 131 -7.14 3.69 7.56
CA PHE A 131 -8.47 3.12 7.75
C PHE A 131 -9.60 4.16 7.52
N GLY A 132 -9.28 5.45 7.45
CA GLY A 132 -10.23 6.54 7.23
C GLY A 132 -10.90 6.52 5.86
N ALA A 133 -11.97 7.30 5.73
CA ALA A 133 -12.72 7.42 4.47
C ALA A 133 -11.87 8.04 3.36
N GLU A 134 -11.03 9.00 3.69
CA GLU A 134 -10.14 9.69 2.75
C GLU A 134 -9.11 8.75 2.10
N ALA A 135 -8.70 7.69 2.81
CA ALA A 135 -7.77 6.68 2.30
C ALA A 135 -8.46 5.55 1.51
N ALA A 136 -9.77 5.62 1.25
CA ALA A 136 -10.51 4.54 0.60
C ALA A 136 -9.93 4.15 -0.77
N GLY A 137 -9.57 5.12 -1.61
CA GLY A 137 -8.98 4.86 -2.93
C GLY A 137 -7.63 4.13 -2.84
N PRO A 138 -6.61 4.70 -2.19
CA PRO A 138 -5.33 4.02 -1.97
C PRO A 138 -5.47 2.65 -1.27
N ARG A 139 -6.35 2.53 -0.27
CA ARG A 139 -6.63 1.27 0.41
C ARG A 139 -7.16 0.21 -0.54
N GLU A 140 -8.03 0.57 -1.48
CA GLU A 140 -8.58 -0.35 -2.46
C GLU A 140 -7.51 -0.89 -3.41
N LEU A 141 -6.54 -0.08 -3.86
CA LEU A 141 -5.38 -0.53 -4.61
C LEU A 141 -4.54 -1.55 -3.82
N SER A 142 -4.31 -1.28 -2.54
CA SER A 142 -3.60 -2.23 -1.67
C SER A 142 -4.34 -3.56 -1.54
N ARG A 143 -5.66 -3.53 -1.34
CA ARG A 143 -6.51 -4.72 -1.27
C ARG A 143 -6.54 -5.49 -2.59
N GLN A 144 -6.46 -4.81 -3.73
CA GLN A 144 -6.40 -5.44 -5.04
C GLN A 144 -5.20 -6.38 -5.14
N VAL A 145 -4.01 -5.97 -4.66
CA VAL A 145 -2.83 -6.83 -4.63
C VAL A 145 -3.13 -8.17 -3.93
N PHE A 146 -3.83 -8.15 -2.80
CA PHE A 146 -4.15 -9.38 -2.05
C PHE A 146 -5.29 -10.19 -2.67
N ARG A 147 -6.23 -9.55 -3.38
CA ARG A 147 -7.17 -10.30 -4.24
C ARG A 147 -6.43 -11.04 -5.34
N ASP A 148 -5.51 -10.37 -6.01
CA ASP A 148 -4.72 -10.97 -7.09
C ASP A 148 -3.81 -12.10 -6.58
N VAL A 149 -3.28 -12.00 -5.35
CA VAL A 149 -2.58 -13.11 -4.68
C VAL A 149 -3.46 -14.35 -4.60
N VAL A 150 -4.70 -14.19 -4.13
CA VAL A 150 -5.65 -15.31 -3.88
C VAL A 150 -6.23 -15.84 -5.19
N GLU A 151 -6.66 -14.98 -6.09
CA GLU A 151 -7.31 -15.33 -7.35
C GLU A 151 -6.35 -16.01 -8.32
N GLY A 152 -5.12 -15.50 -8.41
CA GLY A 152 -4.09 -16.07 -9.28
C GLY A 152 -3.38 -17.31 -8.72
N SER A 153 -3.73 -17.75 -7.49
CA SER A 153 -3.13 -18.94 -6.88
C SER A 153 -3.74 -20.23 -7.43
N THR A 154 -2.88 -21.23 -7.68
CA THR A 154 -3.27 -22.59 -8.07
C THR A 154 -3.74 -23.44 -6.88
N ASN A 155 -3.58 -22.97 -5.65
CA ASN A 155 -4.02 -23.69 -4.46
C ASN A 155 -5.56 -23.81 -4.41
N THR A 156 -6.05 -24.98 -4.07
CA THR A 156 -7.47 -25.17 -3.79
C THR A 156 -7.79 -24.70 -2.39
N ILE A 157 -8.56 -23.61 -2.27
CA ILE A 157 -8.96 -22.97 -1.01
C ILE A 157 -10.48 -23.06 -0.92
N PRO A 158 -11.07 -23.46 0.23
CA PRO A 158 -12.52 -23.44 0.44
C PRO A 158 -13.11 -22.05 0.12
N GLY A 159 -14.28 -22.02 -0.54
CA GLY A 159 -14.82 -20.80 -1.13
C GLY A 159 -15.18 -19.70 -0.12
N ASP A 160 -15.58 -20.08 1.09
CA ASP A 160 -15.84 -19.16 2.21
C ASP A 160 -14.54 -18.49 2.70
N ILE A 161 -13.47 -19.27 2.88
CA ILE A 161 -12.14 -18.75 3.24
C ILE A 161 -11.59 -17.88 2.09
N ARG A 162 -11.69 -18.37 0.84
CA ARG A 162 -11.20 -17.66 -0.35
C ARG A 162 -11.75 -16.24 -0.46
N ARG A 163 -13.04 -16.04 -0.12
CA ARG A 163 -13.67 -14.70 -0.15
C ARG A 163 -13.14 -13.74 0.91
N ARG A 164 -12.83 -14.25 2.12
CA ARG A 164 -12.38 -13.44 3.26
C ARG A 164 -10.86 -13.21 3.27
N LEU A 165 -10.12 -14.10 2.63
CA LEU A 165 -8.67 -14.16 2.67
C LEU A 165 -7.97 -12.88 2.20
N PRO A 166 -8.38 -12.18 1.12
CA PRO A 166 -7.74 -10.93 0.70
C PRO A 166 -7.69 -9.87 1.80
N GLU A 167 -8.76 -9.73 2.56
CA GLU A 167 -8.83 -8.77 3.66
C GLU A 167 -7.90 -9.16 4.81
N ILE A 168 -7.88 -10.43 5.19
CA ILE A 168 -7.00 -10.95 6.25
C ILE A 168 -5.53 -10.73 5.87
N LEU A 169 -5.17 -10.99 4.62
CA LEU A 169 -3.81 -10.77 4.12
C LEU A 169 -3.44 -9.29 4.08
N TRP A 170 -4.39 -8.43 3.72
CA TRP A 170 -4.18 -6.98 3.79
C TRP A 170 -3.97 -6.50 5.23
N LEU A 171 -4.76 -6.97 6.21
CA LEU A 171 -4.55 -6.64 7.63
C LEU A 171 -3.21 -7.17 8.14
N ALA A 172 -2.81 -8.38 7.75
CA ALA A 172 -1.50 -8.92 8.08
C ALA A 172 -0.36 -8.06 7.48
N TYR A 173 -0.53 -7.57 6.25
CA TYR A 173 0.40 -6.62 5.63
C TYR A 173 0.47 -5.30 6.40
N MET A 174 -0.67 -4.76 6.88
CA MET A 174 -0.66 -3.55 7.73
C MET A 174 0.12 -3.79 9.04
N GLY A 175 -0.02 -4.97 9.65
CA GLY A 175 0.79 -5.37 10.81
C GLY A 175 2.29 -5.48 10.47
N LEU A 176 2.62 -6.03 9.29
CA LEU A 176 4.00 -6.10 8.81
C LEU A 176 4.58 -4.70 8.54
N ALA A 177 3.81 -3.78 7.95
CA ALA A 177 4.21 -2.40 7.73
C ALA A 177 4.43 -1.65 9.06
N LEU A 178 3.58 -1.91 10.06
CA LEU A 178 3.79 -1.39 11.40
C LEU A 178 5.10 -1.91 12.01
N TYR A 179 5.37 -3.21 11.94
CA TYR A 179 6.63 -3.79 12.41
C TYR A 179 7.85 -3.21 11.67
N TRP A 180 7.72 -2.96 10.36
CA TRP A 180 8.76 -2.37 9.52
C TRP A 180 9.18 -0.97 10.01
N VAL A 181 8.27 -0.13 10.54
CA VAL A 181 8.59 1.19 11.12
C VAL A 181 9.59 1.06 12.27
N TYR A 182 9.53 -0.03 13.04
CA TYR A 182 10.42 -0.28 14.20
C TYR A 182 11.67 -1.09 13.85
N ASP A 183 11.82 -1.55 12.60
CA ASP A 183 12.95 -2.39 12.19
C ASP A 183 14.18 -1.56 11.83
N ASN A 184 15.06 -1.36 12.80
CA ASN A 184 16.34 -0.64 12.62
C ASN A 184 17.46 -1.53 12.02
N SER A 185 17.18 -2.74 11.55
CA SER A 185 18.20 -3.55 10.89
C SER A 185 18.52 -3.01 9.48
N PRO A 186 19.78 -3.09 9.02
CA PRO A 186 20.17 -2.59 7.72
C PRO A 186 19.26 -3.12 6.58
N GLY A 187 18.61 -2.21 5.84
CA GLY A 187 17.65 -2.54 4.78
C GLY A 187 16.41 -3.28 5.29
N GLN A 188 16.03 -3.09 6.57
CA GLN A 188 14.87 -3.71 7.24
C GLN A 188 14.82 -5.24 7.02
N LYS A 189 15.99 -5.89 7.05
CA LYS A 189 16.14 -7.32 6.74
C LYS A 189 15.41 -8.25 7.70
N LYS A 190 15.10 -7.82 8.95
CA LYS A 190 14.29 -8.62 9.87
C LYS A 190 12.85 -8.69 9.39
N THR A 191 12.27 -7.56 8.96
CA THR A 191 10.92 -7.50 8.39
C THR A 191 10.82 -8.29 7.09
N ARG A 192 11.81 -8.17 6.21
CA ARG A 192 11.87 -8.94 4.95
C ARG A 192 11.94 -10.43 5.21
N ARG A 193 12.77 -10.86 6.19
CA ARG A 193 12.83 -12.26 6.60
C ARG A 193 11.50 -12.74 7.22
N LEU A 194 10.83 -11.89 7.99
CA LEU A 194 9.51 -12.20 8.56
C LEU A 194 8.50 -12.41 7.42
N ALA A 195 8.44 -11.51 6.43
CA ALA A 195 7.57 -11.65 5.26
C ALA A 195 7.76 -12.98 4.54
N THR A 196 9.02 -13.33 4.19
CA THR A 196 9.36 -14.61 3.54
C THR A 196 8.94 -15.82 4.37
N ARG A 197 9.23 -15.82 5.68
CA ARG A 197 8.91 -16.98 6.54
C ARG A 197 7.41 -17.12 6.81
N ALA A 198 6.71 -15.98 7.00
CA ALA A 198 5.26 -15.96 7.18
C ALA A 198 4.55 -16.47 5.92
N SER A 199 4.98 -16.08 4.73
CA SER A 199 4.41 -16.56 3.47
C SER A 199 4.57 -18.09 3.30
N LYS A 200 5.75 -18.64 3.62
CA LYS A 200 6.00 -20.09 3.58
C LYS A 200 5.14 -20.83 4.58
N LEU A 201 5.06 -20.35 5.83
CA LEU A 201 4.20 -20.93 6.86
C LEU A 201 2.73 -20.91 6.42
N PHE A 202 2.27 -19.77 5.90
CA PHE A 202 0.92 -19.60 5.41
C PHE A 202 0.59 -20.63 4.31
N GLY A 203 1.47 -20.81 3.32
CA GLY A 203 1.31 -21.79 2.26
C GLY A 203 1.24 -23.23 2.79
N THR A 204 1.95 -23.55 3.88
CA THR A 204 1.89 -24.85 4.56
C THR A 204 0.56 -25.05 5.29
N LEU A 205 -0.04 -23.98 5.82
CA LEU A 205 -1.29 -24.04 6.57
C LEU A 205 -2.54 -24.09 5.67
N ILE A 206 -2.49 -23.50 4.49
CA ILE A 206 -3.65 -23.44 3.57
C ILE A 206 -4.27 -24.82 3.26
N PRO A 207 -3.51 -25.90 2.95
CA PRO A 207 -4.10 -27.21 2.73
C PRO A 207 -4.86 -27.76 3.94
N LEU A 208 -4.46 -27.39 5.17
CA LEU A 208 -5.09 -27.85 6.41
C LEU A 208 -6.50 -27.29 6.58
N THR A 209 -6.83 -26.18 5.93
CA THR A 209 -8.17 -25.57 5.98
C THR A 209 -9.29 -26.48 5.43
N ARG A 210 -8.92 -27.56 4.75
CA ARG A 210 -9.86 -28.57 4.24
C ARG A 210 -10.19 -29.66 5.25
N LEU A 211 -9.41 -29.78 6.33
CA LEU A 211 -9.59 -30.83 7.32
C LEU A 211 -10.77 -30.50 8.24
N PRO A 212 -11.73 -31.45 8.44
CA PRO A 212 -12.95 -31.16 9.18
C PRO A 212 -12.72 -30.63 10.59
N PHE A 213 -11.67 -31.14 11.28
CA PHE A 213 -11.37 -30.75 12.67
C PHE A 213 -10.72 -29.35 12.79
N VAL A 214 -10.27 -28.76 11.68
CA VAL A 214 -9.69 -27.40 11.64
C VAL A 214 -10.75 -26.36 11.29
N ARG A 215 -11.88 -26.77 10.71
CA ARG A 215 -12.93 -25.87 10.21
C ARG A 215 -13.54 -25.03 11.32
N GLY A 216 -13.93 -25.60 12.44
CA GLY A 216 -14.54 -24.85 13.54
C GLY A 216 -13.69 -23.68 14.04
N PRO A 217 -12.42 -23.92 14.44
CA PRO A 217 -11.51 -22.82 14.80
C PRO A 217 -11.28 -21.79 13.70
N ILE A 218 -11.29 -22.19 12.43
CA ILE A 218 -11.13 -21.22 11.31
C ILE A 218 -12.39 -20.38 11.15
N ASP A 219 -13.57 -20.99 11.18
CA ASP A 219 -14.84 -20.28 11.05
C ASP A 219 -15.00 -19.25 12.18
N GLU A 220 -14.67 -19.62 13.43
CA GLU A 220 -14.64 -18.70 14.58
C GLU A 220 -13.66 -17.53 14.36
N ALA A 221 -12.44 -17.82 13.89
CA ALA A 221 -11.45 -16.76 13.60
C ALA A 221 -11.92 -15.82 12.48
N LEU A 222 -12.62 -16.34 11.47
CA LEU A 222 -13.19 -15.55 10.38
C LEU A 222 -14.34 -14.67 10.86
N ASP A 223 -15.19 -15.18 11.74
CA ASP A 223 -16.33 -14.46 12.31
C ASP A 223 -15.83 -13.30 13.21
N ILE A 224 -14.79 -13.51 14.03
CA ILE A 224 -14.14 -12.44 14.81
C ILE A 224 -13.64 -11.32 13.89
N VAL A 225 -13.04 -11.65 12.74
CA VAL A 225 -12.57 -10.64 11.77
C VAL A 225 -13.76 -9.88 11.17
N ASP A 226 -14.87 -10.54 10.87
CA ASP A 226 -16.07 -9.89 10.32
C ASP A 226 -16.75 -8.98 11.35
N GLU A 227 -16.82 -9.40 12.62
CA GLU A 227 -17.34 -8.57 13.73
C GLU A 227 -16.47 -7.31 13.96
N ALA A 228 -15.16 -7.44 13.88
CA ALA A 228 -14.25 -6.30 14.03
C ALA A 228 -14.38 -5.25 12.90
N ARG A 229 -15.11 -5.56 11.82
CA ARG A 229 -15.34 -4.69 10.65
C ARG A 229 -16.70 -4.00 10.66
N ALA A 230 -17.65 -4.50 11.45
CA ALA A 230 -19.00 -3.96 11.56
C ALA A 230 -19.03 -2.65 12.38
#